data_db5e9e2cc2f57776a162bba9ab4b1907
#
_entry.id   db5e9e2cc2f57776a162bba9ab4b1907
#
_cell.length_a   1.000
_cell.length_b   1.000
_cell.length_c   1.000
_cell.angle_alpha   90.00
_cell.angle_beta   90.00
_cell.angle_gamma   90.00
#
_symmetry.space_group_name_H-M   'P 1'
#
loop_
_entity.id
_entity.type
_entity.pdbx_description
1 polymer ?
#
loop_
_entity_poly.entity_id
_entity_poly.type
_entity_poly.pdbx_seq_one_letter_code
_entity_poly.pdbx_strand_id
1 'polypeptide(L)'
;MARLFSPQLLRSLRNDIPIDRLIADVLSIPHKYSEGYFRFLCPLCSEFNSATNPNTNLARCFRCKKNFNTIDIVMVDSNSSFPDAVYLLKSVLPQYINST
;
A
#
# COMPACT_ATOMS: atom_id res chain seq x y z
N MET A 1 -23.83 -9.64 -10.69
CA MET A 1 -22.66 -8.86 -11.11
C MET A 1 -21.43 -9.76 -11.21
N ALA A 2 -20.70 -9.60 -12.26
CA ALA A 2 -19.52 -10.41 -12.47
C ALA A 2 -18.40 -10.01 -11.51
N ARG A 3 -17.69 -11.00 -11.00
CA ARG A 3 -16.51 -10.75 -10.17
C ARG A 3 -15.34 -10.50 -11.09
N LEU A 4 -14.73 -9.32 -10.97
CA LEU A 4 -13.63 -8.92 -11.84
C LEU A 4 -12.29 -9.53 -11.42
N PHE A 5 -12.12 -9.82 -10.10
CA PHE A 5 -10.84 -10.26 -9.58
C PHE A 5 -11.04 -11.46 -8.67
N SER A 6 -10.12 -12.42 -8.77
CA SER A 6 -10.19 -13.60 -7.91
C SER A 6 -9.72 -13.27 -6.50
N PRO A 7 -10.21 -14.02 -5.49
CA PRO A 7 -9.70 -13.84 -4.13
C PRO A 7 -8.20 -14.09 -4.03
N GLN A 8 -7.65 -15.02 -4.80
CA GLN A 8 -6.23 -15.31 -4.78
C GLN A 8 -5.42 -14.11 -5.28
N LEU A 9 -5.88 -13.46 -6.35
CA LEU A 9 -5.21 -12.28 -6.85
C LEU A 9 -5.22 -11.18 -5.80
N LEU A 10 -6.37 -10.90 -5.21
CA LEU A 10 -6.47 -9.83 -4.23
C LEU A 10 -5.58 -10.10 -3.02
N ARG A 11 -5.49 -11.37 -2.60
CA ARG A 11 -4.60 -11.74 -1.50
C ARG A 11 -3.14 -11.48 -1.86
N SER A 12 -2.74 -11.85 -3.09
CA SER A 12 -1.37 -11.61 -3.53
C SER A 12 -1.06 -10.12 -3.56
N LEU A 13 -1.99 -9.30 -4.03
CA LEU A 13 -1.76 -7.86 -4.07
C LEU A 13 -1.57 -7.27 -2.68
N ARG A 14 -2.29 -7.80 -1.68
CA ARG A 14 -2.18 -7.31 -0.32
C ARG A 14 -0.94 -7.84 0.41
N ASN A 15 -0.49 -9.05 0.07
CA ASN A 15 0.54 -9.73 0.88
C ASN A 15 1.88 -9.83 0.19
N ASP A 16 1.92 -9.87 -1.13
CA ASP A 16 3.17 -10.09 -1.86
C ASP A 16 3.85 -8.81 -2.30
N ILE A 17 3.16 -7.68 -2.24
CA ILE A 17 3.76 -6.38 -2.52
C ILE A 17 4.07 -5.72 -1.18
N PRO A 18 5.37 -5.52 -0.85
CA PRO A 18 5.72 -4.86 0.41
C PRO A 18 5.16 -3.43 0.42
N ILE A 19 4.38 -3.11 1.45
CA ILE A 19 3.67 -1.85 1.48
C ILE A 19 4.63 -0.66 1.59
N ASP A 20 5.76 -0.82 2.29
CA ASP A 20 6.74 0.24 2.39
C ASP A 20 7.38 0.55 1.04
N ARG A 21 7.67 -0.49 0.25
CA ARG A 21 8.22 -0.29 -1.09
C ARG A 21 7.19 0.32 -2.02
N LEU A 22 5.94 -0.09 -1.89
CA LEU A 22 4.86 0.52 -2.66
C LEU A 22 4.77 2.01 -2.39
N ILE A 23 4.80 2.39 -1.12
CA ILE A 23 4.72 3.79 -0.72
C ILE A 23 5.90 4.59 -1.25
N ALA A 24 7.10 4.03 -1.12
CA ALA A 24 8.32 4.75 -1.49
C ALA A 24 8.56 4.79 -3.00
N ASP A 25 8.43 3.63 -3.66
CA ASP A 25 8.91 3.47 -5.03
C ASP A 25 7.82 3.67 -6.07
N VAL A 26 6.59 3.27 -5.77
CA VAL A 26 5.49 3.35 -6.74
C VAL A 26 4.69 4.63 -6.56
N LEU A 27 4.27 4.90 -5.32
CA LEU A 27 3.43 6.06 -5.04
C LEU A 27 4.25 7.32 -4.77
N SER A 28 5.54 7.17 -4.49
CA SER A 28 6.44 8.30 -4.24
C SER A 28 5.95 9.21 -3.13
N ILE A 29 5.35 8.62 -2.11
CA ILE A 29 4.91 9.36 -0.93
C ILE A 29 6.14 9.72 -0.10
N PRO A 30 6.25 10.96 0.39
CA PRO A 30 7.37 11.32 1.26
C PRO A 30 7.46 10.38 2.47
N HIS A 31 8.66 9.92 2.76
CA HIS A 31 8.88 8.92 3.79
C HIS A 31 10.25 9.11 4.42
N LYS A 32 10.45 8.45 5.57
CA LYS A 32 11.73 8.43 6.25
C LYS A 32 11.78 7.22 7.17
N TYR A 33 12.98 6.79 7.52
CA TYR A 33 13.17 5.82 8.59
C TYR A 33 13.47 6.57 9.88
N SER A 34 12.76 6.23 10.93
CA SER A 34 12.90 6.88 12.22
C SER A 34 12.64 5.86 13.31
N GLU A 35 13.60 5.67 14.21
CA GLU A 35 13.47 4.76 15.34
C GLU A 35 13.12 3.34 14.92
N GLY A 36 13.68 2.89 13.80
CA GLY A 36 13.44 1.54 13.32
C GLY A 36 12.16 1.35 12.54
N TYR A 37 11.39 2.42 12.31
CA TYR A 37 10.13 2.33 11.59
C TYR A 37 10.20 3.09 10.28
N PHE A 38 9.54 2.53 9.27
CA PHE A 38 9.30 3.25 8.02
C PHE A 38 8.09 4.16 8.24
N ARG A 39 8.33 5.46 8.23
CA ARG A 39 7.28 6.46 8.45
C ARG A 39 7.02 7.19 7.16
N PHE A 40 5.78 7.58 6.95
CA PHE A 40 5.40 8.24 5.71
C PHE A 40 4.35 9.31 5.95
N LEU A 41 4.23 10.19 4.96
CA LEU A 41 3.23 11.25 4.99
C LEU A 41 1.87 10.66 4.68
N CYS A 42 0.92 10.78 5.60
CA CYS A 42 -0.41 10.26 5.40
C CYS A 42 -1.11 11.00 4.26
N PRO A 43 -1.64 10.29 3.25
CA PRO A 43 -2.34 10.97 2.16
C PRO A 43 -3.66 11.60 2.56
N LEU A 44 -4.20 11.26 3.73
CA LEU A 44 -5.46 11.84 4.20
C LEU A 44 -5.26 13.10 5.03
N CYS A 45 -4.31 13.08 5.97
CA CYS A 45 -4.15 14.20 6.90
C CYS A 45 -2.87 15.00 6.67
N SER A 46 -1.99 14.54 5.80
CA SER A 46 -0.73 15.22 5.47
C SER A 46 0.19 15.39 6.66
N GLU A 47 0.16 14.44 7.60
CA GLU A 47 1.02 14.44 8.77
C GLU A 47 1.94 13.23 8.74
N PHE A 48 3.14 13.36 9.30
CA PHE A 48 4.10 12.26 9.40
C PHE A 48 3.83 11.41 10.64
N ASN A 49 2.56 11.01 10.83
CA ASN A 49 2.16 10.17 11.95
C ASN A 49 1.75 8.79 11.49
N SER A 50 2.32 8.32 10.39
CA SER A 50 1.97 7.02 9.81
C SER A 50 3.21 6.15 9.76
N ALA A 51 3.00 4.85 9.93
CA ALA A 51 4.10 3.88 9.87
C ALA A 51 3.59 2.57 9.27
N THR A 52 4.52 1.79 8.74
CA THR A 52 4.18 0.47 8.21
C THR A 52 4.57 -0.61 9.21
N ASN A 53 3.86 -1.74 9.15
CA ASN A 53 4.19 -2.93 9.91
C ASN A 53 4.51 -4.05 8.91
N PRO A 54 5.79 -4.41 8.74
CA PRO A 54 6.15 -5.43 7.76
C PRO A 54 5.60 -6.82 8.08
N ASN A 55 5.29 -7.10 9.35
CA ASN A 55 4.77 -8.42 9.72
C ASN A 55 3.35 -8.62 9.20
N THR A 56 2.56 -7.58 9.14
CA THR A 56 1.18 -7.66 8.66
C THR A 56 1.02 -7.06 7.27
N ASN A 57 2.05 -6.39 6.78
CA ASN A 57 2.02 -5.66 5.50
C ASN A 57 0.90 -4.62 5.47
N LEU A 58 0.69 -3.95 6.60
CA LEU A 58 -0.29 -2.89 6.73
C LEU A 58 0.40 -1.59 7.08
N ALA A 59 -0.23 -0.50 6.71
CA ALA A 59 0.16 0.84 7.13
C ALA A 59 -0.92 1.39 8.05
N ARG A 60 -0.52 2.24 8.98
CA ARG A 60 -1.48 2.88 9.89
C ARG A 60 -1.11 4.33 10.07
N CYS A 61 -2.11 5.18 9.96
CA CYS A 61 -1.99 6.58 10.37
C CYS A 61 -2.55 6.71 11.78
N PHE A 62 -1.68 7.10 12.72
CA PHE A 62 -2.08 7.19 14.11
C PHE A 62 -2.94 8.42 14.38
N ARG A 63 -2.83 9.45 13.53
CA ARG A 63 -3.71 10.62 13.64
C ARG A 63 -5.12 10.31 13.13
N CYS A 64 -5.21 9.69 11.95
CA CYS A 64 -6.52 9.32 11.38
C CYS A 64 -7.11 8.09 12.03
N LYS A 65 -6.27 7.30 12.74
CA LYS A 65 -6.66 6.04 13.34
C LYS A 65 -7.21 5.07 12.31
N LYS A 66 -6.55 5.02 11.16
CA LYS A 66 -6.95 4.15 10.05
C LYS A 66 -5.81 3.24 9.63
N ASN A 67 -6.17 2.02 9.27
CA ASN A 67 -5.24 1.07 8.68
C ASN A 67 -5.44 1.03 7.18
N PHE A 68 -4.34 0.80 6.46
CA PHE A 68 -4.36 0.69 5.01
C PHE A 68 -3.62 -0.57 4.60
N ASN A 69 -4.23 -1.38 3.75
CA ASN A 69 -3.46 -2.39 3.02
C ASN A 69 -2.95 -1.76 1.72
N THR A 70 -2.30 -2.57 0.86
CA THR A 70 -1.75 -2.03 -0.38
C THR A 70 -2.82 -1.42 -1.27
N ILE A 71 -3.98 -2.06 -1.37
CA ILE A 71 -5.08 -1.56 -2.20
C ILE A 71 -5.62 -0.27 -1.62
N ASP A 72 -5.82 -0.23 -0.30
CA ASP A 72 -6.35 0.95 0.38
C ASP A 72 -5.46 2.18 0.16
N ILE A 73 -4.14 2.00 0.31
CA ILE A 73 -3.24 3.15 0.22
C ILE A 73 -3.18 3.69 -1.20
N VAL A 74 -3.27 2.83 -2.21
CA VAL A 74 -3.32 3.29 -3.60
C VAL A 74 -4.60 4.07 -3.84
N MET A 75 -5.74 3.57 -3.38
CA MET A 75 -7.02 4.25 -3.58
C MET A 75 -7.02 5.63 -2.97
N VAL A 76 -6.50 5.74 -1.75
CA VAL A 76 -6.48 7.02 -1.04
C VAL A 76 -5.50 8.00 -1.67
N ASP A 77 -4.28 7.53 -1.95
CA ASP A 77 -3.23 8.40 -2.48
C ASP A 77 -3.56 8.91 -3.88
N SER A 78 -4.05 8.02 -4.73
CA SER A 78 -4.32 8.34 -6.13
C SER A 78 -5.75 8.79 -6.38
N ASN A 79 -6.59 8.77 -5.35
CA ASN A 79 -8.01 9.07 -5.47
C ASN A 79 -8.63 8.21 -6.58
N SER A 80 -8.30 6.93 -6.58
CA SER A 80 -8.72 6.00 -7.62
C SER A 80 -9.76 5.04 -7.09
N SER A 81 -10.48 4.41 -8.03
CA SER A 81 -11.45 3.38 -7.68
C SER A 81 -10.73 2.09 -7.30
N PHE A 82 -11.50 1.17 -6.70
CA PHE A 82 -10.96 -0.14 -6.36
C PHE A 82 -10.41 -0.88 -7.60
N PRO A 83 -11.15 -0.97 -8.71
CA PRO A 83 -10.58 -1.64 -9.90
C PRO A 83 -9.32 -0.98 -10.41
N ASP A 84 -9.25 0.34 -10.43
CA ASP A 84 -8.06 1.04 -10.90
C ASP A 84 -6.88 0.76 -10.01
N ALA A 85 -7.07 0.73 -8.70
CA ALA A 85 -6.01 0.40 -7.76
C ALA A 85 -5.52 -1.04 -7.99
N VAL A 86 -6.44 -1.97 -8.22
CA VAL A 86 -6.07 -3.36 -8.48
C VAL A 86 -5.26 -3.46 -9.77
N TYR A 87 -5.64 -2.75 -10.82
CA TYR A 87 -4.89 -2.79 -12.08
C TYR A 87 -3.49 -2.24 -11.91
N LEU A 88 -3.34 -1.16 -11.16
CA LEU A 88 -2.01 -0.63 -10.87
C LEU A 88 -1.16 -1.66 -10.14
N LEU A 89 -1.71 -2.27 -9.10
CA LEU A 89 -0.98 -3.23 -8.30
C LEU A 89 -0.63 -4.48 -9.11
N LYS A 90 -1.52 -4.92 -10.01
CA LYS A 90 -1.20 -6.03 -10.90
C LYS A 90 0.01 -5.72 -11.77
N SER A 91 0.13 -4.48 -12.20
CA SER A 91 1.25 -4.10 -13.06
C SER A 91 2.57 -4.09 -12.33
N VAL A 92 2.56 -3.84 -11.02
CA VAL A 92 3.80 -3.80 -10.23
C VAL A 92 4.10 -5.11 -9.52
N LEU A 93 3.13 -6.00 -9.38
CA LEU A 93 3.30 -7.24 -8.64
C LEU A 93 4.50 -8.08 -9.12
N PRO A 94 4.74 -8.26 -10.43
CA PRO A 94 5.87 -9.08 -10.86
C PRO A 94 7.21 -8.59 -10.36
N GLN A 95 7.34 -7.31 -10.04
CA GLN A 95 8.61 -6.76 -9.55
C GLN A 95 8.95 -7.29 -8.15
N TYR A 96 7.97 -7.79 -7.42
CA TYR A 96 8.14 -8.19 -6.03
C TYR A 96 8.06 -9.70 -5.81
N ILE A 97 7.45 -10.44 -6.72
CA ILE A 97 7.32 -11.89 -6.56
C ILE A 97 8.19 -12.69 -7.51
N ASN A 98 8.63 -12.10 -8.59
CA ASN A 98 9.49 -12.77 -9.56
C ASN A 98 10.93 -12.46 -9.21
N SER A 99 11.42 -13.12 -8.20
CA SER A 99 12.71 -12.79 -7.61
C SER A 99 13.88 -13.57 -8.18
N THR A 100 13.65 -14.45 -9.10
CA THR A 100 14.74 -15.23 -9.68
C THR A 100 15.55 -14.47 -10.69
#